data_8e6a96d9f2db191d30899700f3181d60
#
_entry.id   8e6a96d9f2db191d30899700f3181d60
#
_cell.length_a   1.000
_cell.length_b   1.000
_cell.length_c   1.000
_cell.angle_alpha   90.00
_cell.angle_beta   90.00
_cell.angle_gamma   90.00
#
_symmetry.space_group_name_H-M   'P 1'
#
loop_
_entity.id
_entity.type
_entity.pdbx_description
1 polymer ?
#
loop_
_entity_poly.entity_id
_entity_poly.type
_entity_poly.pdbx_seq_one_letter_code
_entity_poly.pdbx_strand_id
1 'polypeptide(L)'
;MKEGRETEPAIQALAAVLMSQDVQDWIAANYNGVVMPMGAEELTIPEIAEPVTLKVGASPSPHAEILEYAAPILAEHNVTLEIVEFDDYVMPNTAVEDGSLDANYFQHQPYLDDFNAEQGTHIVSVVTPHYEPMGIYPGKTADLSVFSK
;
A
#
# COMPACT_ATOMS: atom_id res chain seq x y z
N MET A 1 -8.61 -3.31 -0.51
CA MET A 1 -9.61 -3.94 0.39
C MET A 1 -10.89 -4.26 -0.36
N LYS A 2 -11.73 -5.16 0.18
CA LYS A 2 -13.02 -5.47 -0.44
C LYS A 2 -13.99 -4.29 -0.31
N GLU A 3 -14.77 -4.02 -1.36
CA GLU A 3 -15.79 -2.97 -1.41
C GLU A 3 -16.79 -3.10 -0.25
N GLY A 4 -17.19 -1.96 0.31
CA GLY A 4 -18.14 -1.87 1.43
C GLY A 4 -17.48 -1.87 2.82
N ARG A 5 -16.16 -2.04 2.93
CA ARG A 5 -15.41 -2.00 4.17
C ARG A 5 -14.62 -0.70 4.38
N GLU A 6 -14.72 0.27 3.45
CA GLU A 6 -13.92 1.50 3.39
C GLU A 6 -14.08 2.37 4.64
N THR A 7 -15.23 2.28 5.29
CA THR A 7 -15.55 3.08 6.50
C THR A 7 -15.28 2.35 7.82
N GLU A 8 -14.73 1.14 7.78
CA GLU A 8 -14.34 0.44 9.00
C GLU A 8 -13.24 1.22 9.74
N PRO A 9 -13.37 1.46 11.05
CA PRO A 9 -12.44 2.31 11.78
C PRO A 9 -10.98 1.86 11.67
N ALA A 10 -10.72 0.55 11.69
CA ALA A 10 -9.36 0.03 11.58
C ALA A 10 -8.74 0.26 10.17
N ILE A 11 -9.55 0.18 9.12
CA ILE A 11 -9.14 0.50 7.74
C ILE A 11 -8.86 2.00 7.61
N GLN A 12 -9.70 2.84 8.18
CA GLN A 12 -9.49 4.29 8.19
C GLN A 12 -8.25 4.67 9.00
N ALA A 13 -7.96 3.97 10.10
CA ALA A 13 -6.74 4.17 10.87
C ALA A 13 -5.50 3.78 10.05
N LEU A 14 -5.53 2.64 9.36
CA LEU A 14 -4.43 2.23 8.46
C LEU A 14 -4.20 3.28 7.36
N ALA A 15 -5.27 3.75 6.72
CA ALA A 15 -5.20 4.79 5.70
C ALA A 15 -4.58 6.08 6.24
N ALA A 16 -5.05 6.56 7.40
CA ALA A 16 -4.57 7.77 8.03
C ALA A 16 -3.08 7.68 8.42
N VAL A 17 -2.66 6.55 8.98
CA VAL A 17 -1.25 6.34 9.34
C VAL A 17 -0.35 6.28 8.10
N LEU A 18 -0.75 5.58 7.05
CA LEU A 18 0.03 5.52 5.80
C LEU A 18 0.17 6.89 5.12
N MET A 19 -0.81 7.77 5.28
CA MET A 19 -0.76 9.15 4.76
C MET A 19 -0.21 10.16 5.76
N SER A 20 0.18 9.75 6.97
CA SER A 20 0.75 10.64 7.98
C SER A 20 2.11 11.21 7.55
N GLN A 21 2.46 12.40 8.09
CA GLN A 21 3.74 13.03 7.80
C GLN A 21 4.92 12.10 8.13
N ASP A 22 4.85 11.38 9.25
CA ASP A 22 5.92 10.47 9.70
C ASP A 22 6.19 9.36 8.69
N VAL A 23 5.16 8.69 8.18
CA VAL A 23 5.30 7.62 7.17
C VAL A 23 5.78 8.20 5.84
N GLN A 24 5.25 9.34 5.42
CA GLN A 24 5.65 9.98 4.16
C GLN A 24 7.11 10.45 4.21
N ASP A 25 7.57 11.01 5.32
CA ASP A 25 8.98 11.39 5.53
C ASP A 25 9.89 10.16 5.57
N TRP A 26 9.44 9.07 6.21
CA TRP A 26 10.17 7.81 6.22
C TRP A 26 10.36 7.24 4.80
N ILE A 27 9.31 7.23 3.97
CA ILE A 27 9.40 6.80 2.57
C ILE A 27 10.42 7.66 1.82
N ALA A 28 10.34 9.00 1.95
CA ALA A 28 11.27 9.92 1.29
C ALA A 28 12.74 9.65 1.68
N ALA A 29 12.98 9.30 2.94
CA ALA A 29 14.33 9.11 3.48
C ALA A 29 14.95 7.75 3.11
N ASN A 30 14.16 6.70 2.91
CA ASN A 30 14.68 5.34 2.84
C ASN A 30 14.88 4.79 1.42
N TYR A 31 14.24 5.36 0.41
CA TYR A 31 14.25 4.79 -0.95
C TYR A 31 15.00 5.60 -2.01
N ASN A 32 15.70 6.69 -1.64
CA ASN A 32 16.54 7.48 -2.56
C ASN A 32 15.83 7.89 -3.87
N GLY A 33 14.52 8.12 -3.84
CA GLY A 33 13.71 8.54 -4.98
C GLY A 33 13.27 7.43 -5.93
N VAL A 34 13.57 6.15 -5.64
CA VAL A 34 13.02 5.01 -6.41
C VAL A 34 11.62 4.63 -5.93
N VAL A 35 11.28 4.96 -4.70
CA VAL A 35 9.93 5.00 -4.16
C VAL A 35 9.70 6.41 -3.64
N MET A 36 8.65 7.06 -4.12
CA MET A 36 8.38 8.46 -3.81
C MET A 36 7.05 8.61 -3.06
N PRO A 37 7.03 9.34 -1.93
CA PRO A 37 5.80 9.59 -1.21
C PRO A 37 4.83 10.42 -2.05
N MET A 38 3.53 10.18 -1.89
CA MET A 38 2.49 11.02 -2.51
C MET A 38 2.29 12.35 -1.79
N GLY A 39 2.82 12.48 -0.58
CA GLY A 39 2.65 13.62 0.32
C GLY A 39 1.67 13.30 1.44
N ALA A 40 1.90 13.95 2.59
CA ALA A 40 1.07 13.74 3.75
C ALA A 40 -0.35 14.33 3.57
N GLU A 41 -1.33 13.62 4.09
CA GLU A 41 -2.71 14.08 4.22
C GLU A 41 -3.12 14.10 5.71
N GLU A 42 -3.75 15.16 6.16
CA GLU A 42 -4.28 15.25 7.51
C GLU A 42 -5.59 14.44 7.64
N LEU A 43 -5.47 13.12 7.66
CA LEU A 43 -6.60 12.24 7.92
C LEU A 43 -6.76 12.02 9.43
N THR A 44 -8.00 11.99 9.89
CA THR A 44 -8.29 11.72 11.31
C THR A 44 -8.21 10.22 11.56
N ILE A 45 -7.38 9.81 12.53
CA ILE A 45 -7.39 8.43 13.01
C ILE A 45 -8.63 8.26 13.91
N PRO A 46 -9.55 7.33 13.58
CA PRO A 46 -10.72 7.10 14.40
C PRO A 46 -10.35 6.54 15.78
N GLU A 47 -11.17 6.82 16.77
CA GLU A 47 -11.05 6.16 18.08
C GLU A 47 -11.49 4.70 17.96
N ILE A 48 -10.60 3.78 18.36
CA ILE A 48 -10.82 2.33 18.36
C ILE A 48 -10.76 1.88 19.81
N ALA A 49 -11.93 1.61 20.39
CA ALA A 49 -12.05 1.32 21.82
C ALA A 49 -11.49 -0.07 22.20
N GLU A 50 -11.66 -1.04 21.35
CA GLU A 50 -11.19 -2.42 21.58
C GLU A 50 -10.09 -2.79 20.60
N PRO A 51 -9.04 -3.50 21.03
CA PRO A 51 -7.98 -3.93 20.13
C PRO A 51 -8.50 -4.77 18.95
N VAL A 52 -8.04 -4.43 17.75
CA VAL A 52 -8.39 -5.13 16.52
C VAL A 52 -7.11 -5.53 15.79
N THR A 53 -7.14 -6.68 15.12
CA THR A 53 -6.07 -7.12 14.21
C THR A 53 -6.52 -6.93 12.78
N LEU A 54 -5.68 -6.24 11.98
CA LEU A 54 -5.82 -6.17 10.52
C LEU A 54 -4.78 -7.08 9.88
N LYS A 55 -5.26 -7.98 9.04
CA LYS A 55 -4.41 -8.84 8.23
C LYS A 55 -4.22 -8.23 6.85
N VAL A 56 -3.00 -7.80 6.53
CA VAL A 56 -2.68 -7.05 5.31
C VAL A 56 -1.67 -7.81 4.46
N GLY A 57 -2.05 -8.11 3.22
CA GLY A 57 -1.14 -8.72 2.23
C GLY A 57 -0.24 -7.67 1.58
N ALA A 58 1.05 -7.97 1.42
CA ALA A 58 2.00 -7.05 0.80
C ALA A 58 3.08 -7.79 0.01
N SER A 59 3.67 -7.13 -0.99
CA SER A 59 4.96 -7.59 -1.53
C SER A 59 6.10 -7.20 -0.56
N PRO A 60 7.21 -7.97 -0.51
CA PRO A 60 8.24 -7.75 0.50
C PRO A 60 8.81 -6.33 0.53
N SER A 61 9.17 -5.79 -0.62
CA SER A 61 9.71 -4.44 -0.73
C SER A 61 9.04 -3.68 -1.89
N PRO A 62 8.68 -2.40 -1.74
CA PRO A 62 8.79 -1.57 -0.54
C PRO A 62 7.61 -1.73 0.44
N HIS A 63 6.56 -2.47 0.06
CA HIS A 63 5.24 -2.41 0.69
C HIS A 63 5.22 -2.98 2.11
N ALA A 64 5.78 -4.18 2.34
CA ALA A 64 5.87 -4.74 3.69
C ALA A 64 6.75 -3.89 4.60
N GLU A 65 7.89 -3.37 4.09
CA GLU A 65 8.78 -2.49 4.85
C GLU A 65 8.06 -1.20 5.34
N ILE A 66 7.21 -0.62 4.49
CA ILE A 66 6.40 0.56 4.85
C ILE A 66 5.35 0.18 5.91
N LEU A 67 4.70 -0.97 5.77
CA LEU A 67 3.74 -1.47 6.77
C LEU A 67 4.42 -1.78 8.11
N GLU A 68 5.62 -2.35 8.09
CA GLU A 68 6.40 -2.61 9.30
C GLU A 68 6.73 -1.31 10.05
N TYR A 69 7.07 -0.24 9.32
CA TYR A 69 7.27 1.07 9.92
C TYR A 69 5.98 1.65 10.50
N ALA A 70 4.85 1.48 9.81
CA ALA A 70 3.54 1.96 10.24
C ALA A 70 2.95 1.16 11.44
N ALA A 71 3.33 -0.11 11.60
CA ALA A 71 2.75 -1.01 12.59
C ALA A 71 2.81 -0.50 14.04
N PRO A 72 3.96 -0.01 14.57
CA PRO A 72 4.01 0.54 15.93
C PRO A 72 3.13 1.77 16.11
N ILE A 73 2.97 2.62 15.08
CA ILE A 73 2.10 3.80 15.14
C ILE A 73 0.63 3.35 15.25
N LEU A 74 0.23 2.36 14.47
CA LEU A 74 -1.12 1.76 14.53
C LEU A 74 -1.40 1.09 15.87
N ALA A 75 -0.40 0.45 16.47
CA ALA A 75 -0.55 -0.18 17.78
C ALA A 75 -0.90 0.81 18.89
N GLU A 76 -0.46 2.08 18.81
CA GLU A 76 -0.87 3.16 19.73
C GLU A 76 -2.37 3.49 19.63
N HIS A 77 -3.01 3.09 18.52
CA HIS A 77 -4.45 3.29 18.25
C HIS A 77 -5.26 1.98 18.32
N ASN A 78 -4.80 0.99 19.07
CA ASN A 78 -5.45 -0.32 19.23
C ASN A 78 -5.60 -1.12 17.92
N VAL A 79 -4.76 -0.88 16.90
CA VAL A 79 -4.70 -1.67 15.67
C VAL A 79 -3.40 -2.44 15.59
N THR A 80 -3.48 -3.76 15.59
CA THR A 80 -2.34 -4.65 15.37
C THR A 80 -2.30 -5.04 13.88
N LEU A 81 -1.18 -4.83 13.20
CA LEU A 81 -0.99 -5.35 11.85
C LEU A 81 -0.44 -6.78 11.87
N GLU A 82 -1.10 -7.67 11.15
CA GLU A 82 -0.55 -8.96 10.72
C GLU A 82 -0.19 -8.84 9.24
N ILE A 83 1.11 -8.70 8.94
CA ILE A 83 1.61 -8.52 7.58
C ILE A 83 1.85 -9.91 6.97
N VAL A 84 1.25 -10.18 5.82
CA VAL A 84 1.41 -11.43 5.07
C VAL A 84 2.11 -11.13 3.76
N GLU A 85 3.35 -11.58 3.61
CA GLU A 85 4.12 -11.35 2.39
C GLU A 85 3.76 -12.34 1.27
N PHE A 86 3.71 -11.80 0.05
CA PHE A 86 3.46 -12.54 -1.17
C PHE A 86 4.50 -12.24 -2.23
N ASP A 87 5.00 -13.28 -2.89
CA ASP A 87 5.93 -13.16 -4.02
C ASP A 87 5.24 -13.12 -5.40
N ASP A 88 3.90 -13.18 -5.42
CA ASP A 88 3.08 -13.13 -6.63
C ASP A 88 2.06 -11.99 -6.58
N TYR A 89 1.46 -11.66 -7.72
CA TYR A 89 0.52 -10.53 -7.86
C TYR A 89 -0.96 -10.94 -7.96
N VAL A 90 -1.27 -12.25 -7.91
CA VAL A 90 -2.64 -12.76 -8.01
C VAL A 90 -3.23 -13.04 -6.62
N MET A 91 -2.46 -13.75 -5.79
CA MET A 91 -2.91 -14.22 -4.47
C MET A 91 -3.34 -13.08 -3.53
N PRO A 92 -2.65 -11.91 -3.45
CA PRO A 92 -3.08 -10.83 -2.55
C PRO A 92 -4.51 -10.34 -2.85
N ASN A 93 -4.90 -10.24 -4.13
CA ASN A 93 -6.24 -9.83 -4.52
C ASN A 93 -7.27 -10.94 -4.25
N THR A 94 -6.93 -12.18 -4.57
CA THR A 94 -7.81 -13.33 -4.30
C THR A 94 -8.11 -13.46 -2.80
N ALA A 95 -7.10 -13.30 -1.95
CA ALA A 95 -7.24 -13.39 -0.50
C ALA A 95 -8.05 -12.22 0.12
N VAL A 96 -8.00 -11.03 -0.49
CA VAL A 96 -8.91 -9.93 -0.11
C VAL A 96 -10.33 -10.22 -0.54
N GLU A 97 -10.54 -10.74 -1.76
CA GLU A 97 -11.88 -11.02 -2.26
C GLU A 97 -12.57 -12.14 -1.47
N ASP A 98 -11.86 -13.19 -1.06
CA ASP A 98 -12.41 -14.29 -0.26
C ASP A 98 -12.49 -13.99 1.25
N GLY A 99 -11.91 -12.87 1.71
CA GLY A 99 -11.94 -12.44 3.11
C GLY A 99 -10.85 -13.06 3.99
N SER A 100 -9.86 -13.75 3.42
CA SER A 100 -8.69 -14.26 4.16
C SER A 100 -7.72 -13.14 4.57
N LEU A 101 -7.76 -11.99 3.86
CA LEU A 101 -7.09 -10.75 4.19
C LEU A 101 -8.13 -9.63 4.32
N ASP A 102 -7.85 -8.67 5.20
CA ASP A 102 -8.65 -7.44 5.34
C ASP A 102 -8.34 -6.43 4.24
N ALA A 103 -7.06 -6.33 3.87
CA ALA A 103 -6.57 -5.43 2.84
C ALA A 103 -5.32 -6.00 2.18
N ASN A 104 -4.89 -5.37 1.09
CA ASN A 104 -3.56 -5.56 0.52
C ASN A 104 -2.90 -4.22 0.17
N TYR A 105 -1.57 -4.26 0.07
CA TYR A 105 -0.75 -3.13 -0.31
C TYR A 105 0.39 -3.61 -1.19
N PHE A 106 0.23 -3.53 -2.53
CA PHE A 106 1.24 -4.05 -3.47
C PHE A 106 1.08 -3.54 -4.91
N GLN A 107 -0.09 -3.01 -5.29
CA GLN A 107 -0.48 -2.81 -6.68
C GLN A 107 -0.74 -1.34 -7.03
N HIS A 108 -0.62 -1.04 -8.32
CA HIS A 108 -1.02 0.23 -8.89
C HIS A 108 -2.45 0.17 -9.41
N GLN A 109 -3.13 1.32 -9.48
CA GLN A 109 -4.55 1.39 -9.85
C GLN A 109 -4.88 0.70 -11.19
N PRO A 110 -4.09 0.84 -12.27
CA PRO A 110 -4.43 0.17 -13.53
C PRO A 110 -4.47 -1.36 -13.41
N TYR A 111 -3.56 -1.95 -12.63
CA TYR A 111 -3.56 -3.40 -12.38
C TYR A 111 -4.81 -3.83 -11.57
N LEU A 112 -5.19 -3.05 -10.58
CA LEU A 112 -6.40 -3.32 -9.79
C LEU A 112 -7.67 -3.29 -10.67
N ASP A 113 -7.76 -2.28 -11.54
CA ASP A 113 -8.91 -2.13 -12.44
C ASP A 113 -9.02 -3.30 -13.42
N ASP A 114 -7.90 -3.69 -14.04
CA ASP A 114 -7.83 -4.84 -14.93
C ASP A 114 -8.15 -6.15 -14.20
N PHE A 115 -7.59 -6.36 -12.99
CA PHE A 115 -7.84 -7.55 -12.18
C PHE A 115 -9.33 -7.68 -11.82
N ASN A 116 -9.96 -6.60 -11.35
CA ASN A 116 -11.38 -6.59 -11.05
C ASN A 116 -12.22 -6.95 -12.28
N ALA A 117 -11.88 -6.37 -13.44
CA ALA A 117 -12.62 -6.61 -14.68
C ALA A 117 -12.47 -8.06 -15.18
N GLU A 118 -11.27 -8.64 -15.09
CA GLU A 118 -10.97 -9.98 -15.58
C GLU A 118 -11.44 -11.09 -14.65
N GLN A 119 -11.29 -10.89 -13.33
CA GLN A 119 -11.59 -11.90 -12.31
C GLN A 119 -12.98 -11.73 -11.68
N GLY A 120 -13.68 -10.63 -11.96
CA GLY A 120 -14.99 -10.33 -11.37
C GLY A 120 -14.91 -10.05 -9.87
N THR A 121 -13.79 -9.49 -9.40
CA THR A 121 -13.59 -9.12 -8.00
C THR A 121 -14.08 -7.71 -7.70
N HIS A 122 -14.29 -7.41 -6.41
CA HIS A 122 -14.87 -6.15 -5.93
C HIS A 122 -13.90 -5.48 -4.95
N ILE A 123 -12.69 -5.23 -5.41
CA ILE A 123 -11.62 -4.63 -4.59
C ILE A 123 -11.53 -3.15 -4.92
N VAL A 124 -11.44 -2.33 -3.88
CA VAL A 124 -11.34 -0.86 -4.00
C VAL A 124 -10.08 -0.34 -3.34
N SER A 125 -9.55 0.75 -3.90
CA SER A 125 -8.44 1.51 -3.32
C SER A 125 -8.98 2.50 -2.28
N VAL A 126 -8.26 2.68 -1.16
CA VAL A 126 -8.61 3.64 -0.10
C VAL A 126 -7.62 4.80 -0.09
N VAL A 127 -6.33 4.49 -0.18
CA VAL A 127 -5.24 5.48 -0.23
C VAL A 127 -4.16 5.04 -1.19
N THR A 128 -3.36 6.00 -1.63
CA THR A 128 -2.17 5.78 -2.47
C THR A 128 -0.96 6.41 -1.76
N PRO A 129 -0.26 5.67 -0.87
CA PRO A 129 0.80 6.27 -0.04
C PRO A 129 2.06 6.67 -0.80
N HIS A 130 2.38 5.98 -1.88
CA HIS A 130 3.57 6.24 -2.68
C HIS A 130 3.34 5.91 -4.15
N TYR A 131 4.32 6.28 -4.98
CA TYR A 131 4.44 5.81 -6.35
C TYR A 131 5.89 5.44 -6.66
N GLU A 132 6.06 4.56 -7.65
CA GLU A 132 7.35 4.10 -8.13
C GLU A 132 7.55 4.62 -9.55
N PRO A 133 8.44 5.62 -9.77
CA PRO A 133 8.63 6.21 -11.10
C PRO A 133 9.26 5.18 -12.05
N MET A 134 8.70 5.07 -13.27
CA MET A 134 9.29 4.27 -14.32
C MET A 134 10.56 4.94 -14.85
N GLY A 135 11.67 4.21 -14.88
CA GLY A 135 12.94 4.67 -15.42
C GLY A 135 13.31 3.95 -16.71
N ILE A 136 14.00 4.67 -17.62
CA ILE A 136 14.66 4.07 -18.76
C ILE A 136 16.14 3.94 -18.43
N TYR A 137 16.62 2.72 -18.42
CA TYR A 137 18.02 2.41 -18.09
C TYR A 137 18.79 1.97 -19.34
N PRO A 138 20.06 2.40 -19.49
CA PRO A 138 20.90 1.91 -20.59
C PRO A 138 21.13 0.40 -20.43
N GLY A 139 20.82 -0.34 -21.48
CA GLY A 139 21.08 -1.78 -21.55
C GLY A 139 22.50 -2.06 -22.05
N LYS A 140 22.60 -2.67 -23.25
CA LYS A 140 23.89 -2.89 -23.94
C LYS A 140 24.50 -1.60 -24.50
N THR A 141 23.69 -0.55 -24.66
CA THR A 141 24.10 0.77 -25.15
C THR A 141 24.00 1.77 -24.00
N ALA A 142 25.12 2.41 -23.67
CA ALA A 142 25.15 3.44 -22.64
C ALA A 142 24.62 4.83 -23.13
N ASP A 143 24.38 4.97 -24.43
CA ASP A 143 23.91 6.23 -25.03
C ASP A 143 22.38 6.29 -25.04
N LEU A 144 21.84 7.22 -24.26
CA LEU A 144 20.42 7.54 -24.21
C LEU A 144 20.07 8.82 -25.00
N SER A 145 21.00 9.36 -25.79
CA SER A 145 20.81 10.61 -26.54
C SER A 145 19.63 10.57 -27.52
N VAL A 146 19.23 9.36 -27.96
CA VAL A 146 18.05 9.16 -28.81
C VAL A 146 16.72 9.60 -28.16
N PHE A 147 16.69 9.72 -26.83
CA PHE A 147 15.51 10.15 -26.06
C PHE A 147 15.57 11.64 -25.65
N SER A 148 16.74 12.29 -25.85
CA SER A 148 16.89 13.71 -25.59
C SER A 148 16.54 14.50 -26.85
N LYS A 149 15.37 15.12 -26.90
CA LYS A 149 14.97 16.11 -27.91
C LYS A 149 14.93 17.48 -27.29
#